data_6b2be6984d92049206d4678e774b5f06
#
_entry.id   6b2be6984d92049206d4678e774b5f06
#
_cell.length_a   1.000
_cell.length_b   1.000
_cell.length_c   1.000
_cell.angle_alpha   90.00
_cell.angle_beta   90.00
_cell.angle_gamma   90.00
#
_symmetry.space_group_name_H-M   'P 1'
#
loop_
_entity.id
_entity.type
_entity.pdbx_description
1 polymer ?
#
loop_
_entity_poly.entity_id
_entity_poly.type
_entity_poly.pdbx_seq_one_letter_code
_entity_poly.pdbx_strand_id
1 'polypeptide(L)'
;MYKRQVDDNGENFSRDEIKLMHTTMQTLGRFAIIGGTVLVALANVIIFKGVDDLEQTEKISLYGSIYIYALIIPIVSVMGIFLASFLKSQKRKKLIQKGFSGLEAEMPKEKTEINWWILGGSLVFVIFTLSVGSFRLPFAQEIVFLGSMIIILFLMNKLIKELPKDLRLTVVGTAIIIFIFRAMPGPGPGLSWFEIDVLEFNEQFFSVLSLIASVLTLVGIIVLRPFMANNSIAKIIIILSIAGAVLFLPSVGMYYGFHNWTSSITNGVVDAKFIAIFNTALESPLGQVSMIPLLAWIAKNAPAHLKATFFAVFASFTNLALSASSLGTKYLNEIFTITREVKDKVSNAILTTADYSELGLLLITVTLLTLLIPIIFVNIIQKTKFKTDE
;
A
#
# COMPACT_ATOMS: atom_id res chain seq x y z
N MET A 1 -13.00 -15.75 -8.98
CA MET A 1 -13.34 -14.68 -9.93
C MET A 1 -14.49 -15.16 -10.80
N TYR A 2 -15.64 -14.48 -10.79
CA TYR A 2 -16.84 -14.96 -11.45
C TYR A 2 -16.73 -14.83 -12.96
N LYS A 3 -16.71 -15.95 -13.69
CA LYS A 3 -17.12 -16.00 -15.10
C LYS A 3 -18.57 -16.46 -15.16
N ARG A 4 -19.50 -15.57 -14.88
CA ARG A 4 -20.84 -15.72 -15.38
C ARG A 4 -20.84 -15.08 -16.77
N GLN A 5 -20.89 -15.89 -17.80
CA GLN A 5 -21.00 -15.41 -19.19
C GLN A 5 -22.43 -15.05 -19.56
N VAL A 6 -23.37 -15.39 -18.68
CA VAL A 6 -24.82 -15.18 -18.88
C VAL A 6 -25.46 -14.44 -17.71
N ASP A 7 -26.40 -13.58 -17.98
CA ASP A 7 -27.22 -12.84 -17.02
C ASP A 7 -28.27 -13.72 -16.34
N ASP A 8 -29.16 -13.13 -15.54
CA ASP A 8 -30.26 -13.87 -14.87
C ASP A 8 -31.35 -14.35 -15.84
N ASN A 9 -31.31 -13.92 -17.10
CA ASN A 9 -32.22 -14.32 -18.17
C ASN A 9 -31.59 -15.34 -19.14
N GLY A 10 -30.32 -15.69 -18.94
CA GLY A 10 -29.59 -16.65 -19.78
C GLY A 10 -28.89 -16.00 -21.00
N GLU A 11 -28.89 -14.67 -21.12
CA GLU A 11 -28.18 -13.96 -22.17
C GLU A 11 -26.71 -13.74 -21.85
N ASN A 12 -25.84 -13.80 -22.86
CA ASN A 12 -24.42 -13.57 -22.69
C ASN A 12 -24.14 -12.10 -22.37
N PHE A 13 -23.34 -11.84 -21.34
CA PHE A 13 -22.87 -10.49 -21.05
C PHE A 13 -22.05 -9.91 -22.20
N SER A 14 -22.30 -8.67 -22.54
CA SER A 14 -21.44 -7.90 -23.45
C SER A 14 -20.03 -7.70 -22.88
N ARG A 15 -19.05 -7.40 -23.74
CA ARG A 15 -17.67 -7.10 -23.32
C ARG A 15 -17.61 -5.93 -22.32
N ASP A 16 -18.46 -4.94 -22.47
CA ASP A 16 -18.49 -3.76 -21.61
C ASP A 16 -19.10 -4.06 -20.24
N GLU A 17 -20.13 -4.90 -20.19
CA GLU A 17 -20.70 -5.39 -18.92
C GLU A 17 -19.70 -6.24 -18.15
N ILE A 18 -18.97 -7.15 -18.80
CA ILE A 18 -17.91 -7.94 -18.17
C ILE A 18 -16.81 -7.03 -17.63
N LYS A 19 -16.42 -5.99 -18.38
CA LYS A 19 -15.42 -5.00 -17.94
C LYS A 19 -15.91 -4.22 -16.73
N LEU A 20 -17.16 -3.78 -16.74
CA LEU A 20 -17.79 -3.08 -15.62
C LEU A 20 -17.84 -3.97 -14.37
N MET A 21 -18.20 -5.24 -14.52
CA MET A 21 -18.19 -6.22 -13.41
C MET A 21 -16.80 -6.38 -12.80
N HIS A 22 -15.75 -6.50 -13.62
CA HIS A 22 -14.37 -6.60 -13.14
C HIS A 22 -13.93 -5.34 -12.38
N THR A 23 -14.25 -4.16 -12.91
CA THR A 23 -13.95 -2.89 -12.25
C THR A 23 -14.70 -2.77 -10.92
N THR A 24 -15.98 -3.11 -10.89
CA THR A 24 -16.80 -3.10 -9.68
C THR A 24 -16.24 -4.05 -8.62
N MET A 25 -15.85 -5.26 -8.99
CA MET A 25 -15.24 -6.22 -8.05
C MET A 25 -13.90 -5.72 -7.47
N GLN A 26 -13.06 -5.09 -8.29
CA GLN A 26 -11.80 -4.49 -7.82
C GLN A 26 -12.07 -3.33 -6.86
N THR A 27 -13.02 -2.47 -7.20
CA THR A 27 -13.43 -1.35 -6.33
C THR A 27 -13.98 -1.85 -5.00
N LEU A 28 -14.88 -2.84 -5.00
CA LEU A 28 -15.43 -3.43 -3.78
C LEU A 28 -14.35 -4.11 -2.92
N GLY A 29 -13.41 -4.81 -3.55
CA GLY A 29 -12.29 -5.40 -2.84
C GLY A 29 -11.41 -4.36 -2.13
N ARG A 30 -11.12 -3.24 -2.80
CA ARG A 30 -10.38 -2.11 -2.21
C ARG A 30 -11.19 -1.42 -1.11
N PHE A 31 -12.47 -1.22 -1.33
CA PHE A 31 -13.37 -0.68 -0.31
C PHE A 31 -13.40 -1.54 0.96
N ALA A 32 -13.45 -2.85 0.81
CA ALA A 32 -13.41 -3.77 1.94
C ALA A 32 -12.09 -3.71 2.72
N ILE A 33 -10.94 -3.66 2.00
CA ILE A 33 -9.62 -3.55 2.63
C ILE A 33 -9.52 -2.24 3.43
N ILE A 34 -9.80 -1.10 2.80
CA ILE A 34 -9.67 0.21 3.45
C ILE A 34 -10.77 0.42 4.50
N GLY A 35 -11.98 -0.10 4.27
CA GLY A 35 -13.04 -0.12 5.27
C GLY A 35 -12.63 -0.87 6.54
N GLY A 36 -11.88 -1.98 6.39
CA GLY A 36 -11.25 -2.66 7.51
C GLY A 36 -10.26 -1.77 8.27
N THR A 37 -9.41 -1.01 7.57
CA THR A 37 -8.48 -0.08 8.23
C THR A 37 -9.21 1.05 8.95
N VAL A 38 -10.34 1.55 8.41
CA VAL A 38 -11.19 2.54 9.11
C VAL A 38 -11.72 1.98 10.43
N LEU A 39 -12.21 0.73 10.43
CA LEU A 39 -12.72 0.09 11.64
C LEU A 39 -11.61 -0.09 12.69
N VAL A 40 -10.43 -0.52 12.28
CA VAL A 40 -9.27 -0.67 13.18
C VAL A 40 -8.83 0.68 13.72
N ALA A 41 -8.72 1.70 12.87
CA ALA A 41 -8.35 3.06 13.31
C ALA A 41 -9.37 3.64 14.29
N LEU A 42 -10.66 3.44 14.04
CA LEU A 42 -11.73 3.85 14.97
C LEU A 42 -11.61 3.12 16.33
N ALA A 43 -11.37 1.81 16.30
CA ALA A 43 -11.14 1.04 17.52
C ALA A 43 -9.93 1.58 18.30
N ASN A 44 -8.83 1.90 17.62
CA ASN A 44 -7.63 2.47 18.24
C ASN A 44 -7.91 3.85 18.87
N VAL A 45 -8.66 4.73 18.21
CA VAL A 45 -9.06 6.02 18.79
C VAL A 45 -9.82 5.83 20.12
N ILE A 46 -10.69 4.81 20.18
CA ILE A 46 -11.46 4.49 21.39
C ILE A 46 -10.56 3.88 22.48
N ILE A 47 -9.69 2.95 22.09
CA ILE A 47 -8.80 2.21 23.01
C ILE A 47 -7.76 3.14 23.63
N PHE A 48 -7.17 4.06 22.85
CA PHE A 48 -6.13 4.99 23.32
C PHE A 48 -6.70 6.27 23.97
N LYS A 49 -8.01 6.35 24.13
CA LYS A 49 -8.63 7.50 24.82
C LYS A 49 -8.15 7.57 26.28
N GLY A 50 -7.51 8.69 26.65
CA GLY A 50 -6.97 8.89 28.00
C GLY A 50 -5.68 8.11 28.29
N VAL A 51 -4.96 7.67 27.27
CA VAL A 51 -3.69 6.92 27.42
C VAL A 51 -2.60 7.70 28.16
N ASP A 52 -2.64 9.03 28.08
CA ASP A 52 -1.67 9.90 28.77
C ASP A 52 -1.76 9.81 30.30
N ASP A 53 -2.96 9.56 30.82
CA ASP A 53 -3.26 9.45 32.25
C ASP A 53 -2.89 8.08 32.84
N LEU A 54 -2.51 7.10 31.99
CA LEU A 54 -2.20 5.74 32.42
C LEU A 54 -0.74 5.58 32.87
N GLU A 55 -0.54 4.76 33.89
CA GLU A 55 0.80 4.33 34.31
C GLU A 55 1.45 3.41 33.27
N GLN A 56 2.79 3.29 33.29
CA GLN A 56 3.54 2.49 32.31
C GLN A 56 3.12 1.00 32.28
N THR A 57 2.76 0.44 33.43
CA THR A 57 2.27 -0.94 33.57
C THR A 57 0.90 -1.11 32.91
N GLU A 58 0.03 -0.13 33.05
CA GLU A 58 -1.29 -0.11 32.44
C GLU A 58 -1.20 0.07 30.92
N LYS A 59 -0.29 0.92 30.43
CA LYS A 59 0.00 1.06 28.99
C LYS A 59 0.46 -0.27 28.40
N ILE A 60 1.35 -1.01 29.05
CA ILE A 60 1.80 -2.34 28.59
C ILE A 60 0.61 -3.32 28.53
N SER A 61 -0.27 -3.32 29.52
CA SER A 61 -1.46 -4.17 29.54
C SER A 61 -2.43 -3.80 28.42
N LEU A 62 -2.61 -2.50 28.15
CA LEU A 62 -3.44 -1.98 27.07
C LEU A 62 -2.95 -2.48 25.69
N TYR A 63 -1.64 -2.36 25.41
CA TYR A 63 -1.04 -2.90 24.19
C TYR A 63 -1.24 -4.43 24.08
N GLY A 64 -1.08 -5.17 25.19
CA GLY A 64 -1.38 -6.61 25.22
C GLY A 64 -2.82 -6.93 24.84
N SER A 65 -3.76 -6.14 25.30
CA SER A 65 -5.19 -6.30 24.98
C SER A 65 -5.48 -6.05 23.50
N ILE A 66 -4.81 -5.10 22.85
CA ILE A 66 -4.94 -4.84 21.41
C ILE A 66 -4.59 -6.07 20.58
N TYR A 67 -3.51 -6.80 20.93
CA TYR A 67 -3.16 -8.04 20.24
C TYR A 67 -4.23 -9.12 20.40
N ILE A 68 -4.88 -9.21 21.56
CA ILE A 68 -5.99 -10.13 21.78
C ILE A 68 -7.20 -9.74 20.92
N TYR A 69 -7.57 -8.45 20.88
CA TYR A 69 -8.66 -7.96 20.05
C TYR A 69 -8.38 -8.15 18.55
N ALA A 70 -7.12 -8.04 18.11
CA ALA A 70 -6.74 -8.28 16.73
C ALA A 70 -7.07 -9.72 16.26
N LEU A 71 -7.21 -10.70 17.15
CA LEU A 71 -7.66 -12.06 16.82
C LEU A 71 -9.10 -12.10 16.26
N ILE A 72 -9.89 -11.06 16.45
CA ILE A 72 -11.23 -10.94 15.83
C ILE A 72 -11.11 -10.86 14.31
N ILE A 73 -10.04 -10.26 13.77
CA ILE A 73 -9.85 -10.06 12.32
C ILE A 73 -9.85 -11.39 11.54
N PRO A 74 -9.01 -12.39 11.89
CA PRO A 74 -9.06 -13.70 11.22
C PRO A 74 -10.39 -14.41 11.42
N ILE A 75 -11.06 -14.25 12.57
CA ILE A 75 -12.40 -14.84 12.80
C ILE A 75 -13.41 -14.26 11.81
N VAL A 76 -13.47 -12.94 11.65
CA VAL A 76 -14.34 -12.26 10.67
C VAL A 76 -14.02 -12.71 9.24
N SER A 77 -12.72 -12.88 8.91
CA SER A 77 -12.28 -13.35 7.58
C SER A 77 -12.79 -14.77 7.29
N VAL A 78 -12.69 -15.67 8.26
CA VAL A 78 -13.20 -17.06 8.16
C VAL A 78 -14.72 -17.07 8.06
N MET A 79 -15.43 -16.27 8.85
CA MET A 79 -16.88 -16.10 8.74
C MET A 79 -17.30 -15.63 7.35
N GLY A 80 -16.54 -14.77 6.72
CA GLY A 80 -16.77 -14.32 5.34
C GLY A 80 -16.77 -15.48 4.33
N ILE A 81 -15.89 -16.47 4.50
CA ILE A 81 -15.84 -17.68 3.65
C ILE A 81 -17.13 -18.52 3.82
N PHE A 82 -17.56 -18.72 5.06
CA PHE A 82 -18.81 -19.45 5.33
C PHE A 82 -20.02 -18.70 4.75
N LEU A 83 -20.11 -17.39 4.93
CA LEU A 83 -21.18 -16.57 4.37
C LEU A 83 -21.19 -16.63 2.84
N ALA A 84 -20.02 -16.51 2.19
CA ALA A 84 -19.92 -16.65 0.74
C ALA A 84 -20.39 -18.01 0.23
N SER A 85 -20.05 -19.09 0.95
CA SER A 85 -20.49 -20.45 0.65
C SER A 85 -22.01 -20.61 0.80
N PHE A 86 -22.57 -20.04 1.86
CA PHE A 86 -24.01 -20.02 2.12
C PHE A 86 -24.78 -19.26 1.03
N LEU A 87 -24.34 -18.04 0.67
CA LEU A 87 -24.94 -17.23 -0.40
C LEU A 87 -24.87 -17.94 -1.76
N LYS A 88 -23.76 -18.63 -2.06
CA LYS A 88 -23.61 -19.43 -3.27
C LYS A 88 -24.61 -20.58 -3.30
N SER A 89 -24.81 -21.27 -2.17
CA SER A 89 -25.80 -22.35 -2.05
C SER A 89 -27.22 -21.83 -2.26
N GLN A 90 -27.59 -20.70 -1.65
CA GLN A 90 -28.91 -20.07 -1.86
C GLN A 90 -29.13 -19.67 -3.32
N LYS A 91 -28.12 -19.08 -3.97
CA LYS A 91 -28.21 -18.69 -5.39
C LYS A 91 -28.44 -19.92 -6.29
N ARG A 92 -27.72 -21.01 -6.02
CA ARG A 92 -27.91 -22.28 -6.72
C ARG A 92 -29.34 -22.80 -6.59
N LYS A 93 -29.90 -22.80 -5.37
CA LYS A 93 -31.30 -23.21 -5.13
C LYS A 93 -32.29 -22.36 -5.93
N LYS A 94 -32.11 -21.04 -5.97
CA LYS A 94 -32.97 -20.12 -6.74
C LYS A 94 -32.89 -20.37 -8.24
N LEU A 95 -31.72 -20.70 -8.80
CA LEU A 95 -31.55 -21.02 -10.22
C LEU A 95 -32.26 -22.34 -10.58
N ILE A 96 -32.15 -23.38 -9.75
CA ILE A 96 -32.86 -24.64 -9.93
C ILE A 96 -34.37 -24.42 -9.87
N GLN A 97 -34.87 -23.57 -8.96
CA GLN A 97 -36.31 -23.24 -8.88
C GLN A 97 -36.82 -22.47 -10.13
N LYS A 98 -35.92 -21.74 -10.85
CA LYS A 98 -36.23 -21.08 -12.10
C LYS A 98 -36.13 -21.99 -13.34
N GLY A 99 -35.92 -23.30 -13.15
CA GLY A 99 -35.93 -24.30 -14.23
C GLY A 99 -34.58 -24.59 -14.88
N PHE A 100 -33.48 -24.01 -14.35
CA PHE A 100 -32.13 -24.36 -14.82
C PHE A 100 -31.73 -25.74 -14.35
N SER A 101 -31.09 -26.55 -15.23
CA SER A 101 -30.60 -27.86 -14.85
C SER A 101 -29.53 -27.77 -13.74
N GLY A 102 -29.37 -28.80 -12.93
CA GLY A 102 -28.37 -28.79 -11.85
C GLY A 102 -26.94 -28.57 -12.35
N LEU A 103 -26.63 -28.98 -13.61
CA LEU A 103 -25.34 -28.74 -14.29
C LEU A 103 -25.18 -27.30 -14.75
N GLU A 104 -26.26 -26.65 -15.22
CA GLU A 104 -26.26 -25.23 -15.61
C GLU A 104 -26.23 -24.30 -14.39
N ALA A 105 -26.81 -24.73 -13.27
CA ALA A 105 -26.72 -24.03 -11.99
C ALA A 105 -25.35 -24.18 -11.32
N GLU A 106 -24.51 -25.14 -11.73
CA GLU A 106 -23.11 -25.24 -11.34
C GLU A 106 -22.27 -24.30 -12.19
N MET A 107 -21.57 -23.40 -11.52
CA MET A 107 -20.56 -22.59 -12.22
C MET A 107 -19.51 -23.51 -12.83
N PRO A 108 -19.14 -23.33 -14.12
CA PRO A 108 -18.12 -24.14 -14.74
C PRO A 108 -16.84 -24.10 -13.89
N LYS A 109 -16.42 -25.25 -13.38
CA LYS A 109 -15.09 -25.39 -12.79
C LYS A 109 -14.10 -25.31 -13.95
N GLU A 110 -13.46 -24.15 -14.13
CA GLU A 110 -12.31 -24.10 -15.03
C GLU A 110 -11.28 -25.12 -14.53
N LYS A 111 -10.93 -26.07 -15.40
CA LYS A 111 -9.72 -26.87 -15.21
C LYS A 111 -8.54 -25.91 -15.43
N THR A 112 -8.07 -25.30 -14.36
CA THR A 112 -6.83 -24.53 -14.36
C THR A 112 -5.67 -25.53 -14.34
N GLU A 113 -4.86 -25.49 -15.37
CA GLU A 113 -3.60 -26.23 -15.38
C GLU A 113 -2.68 -25.66 -14.30
N ILE A 114 -2.01 -26.55 -13.56
CA ILE A 114 -1.10 -26.16 -12.49
C ILE A 114 0.18 -25.58 -13.12
N ASN A 115 0.47 -24.33 -12.84
CA ASN A 115 1.70 -23.67 -13.28
C ASN A 115 2.87 -24.05 -12.35
N TRP A 116 3.50 -25.18 -12.63
CA TRP A 116 4.60 -25.73 -11.81
C TRP A 116 5.78 -24.78 -11.64
N TRP A 117 6.08 -23.95 -12.65
CA TRP A 117 7.15 -22.97 -12.55
C TRP A 117 6.84 -21.82 -11.58
N ILE A 118 5.55 -21.47 -11.40
CA ILE A 118 5.12 -20.49 -10.38
C ILE A 118 5.20 -21.11 -9.00
N LEU A 119 4.65 -22.32 -8.82
CA LEU A 119 4.72 -23.03 -7.54
C LEU A 119 6.16 -23.30 -7.11
N GLY A 120 6.99 -23.79 -8.04
CA GLY A 120 8.40 -24.02 -7.78
C GLY A 120 9.16 -22.74 -7.45
N GLY A 121 8.95 -21.67 -8.23
CA GLY A 121 9.55 -20.35 -7.97
C GLY A 121 9.11 -19.76 -6.62
N SER A 122 7.85 -19.91 -6.26
CA SER A 122 7.33 -19.47 -4.96
C SER A 122 7.94 -20.27 -3.80
N LEU A 123 8.10 -21.59 -3.96
CA LEU A 123 8.75 -22.45 -2.95
C LEU A 123 10.22 -22.06 -2.77
N VAL A 124 10.95 -21.86 -3.86
CA VAL A 124 12.36 -21.38 -3.82
C VAL A 124 12.45 -20.03 -3.10
N PHE A 125 11.52 -19.11 -3.40
CA PHE A 125 11.46 -17.81 -2.73
C PHE A 125 11.28 -17.96 -1.20
N VAL A 126 10.34 -18.80 -0.76
CA VAL A 126 10.08 -19.02 0.68
C VAL A 126 11.29 -19.63 1.37
N ILE A 127 11.87 -20.70 0.81
CA ILE A 127 13.06 -21.36 1.38
C ILE A 127 14.23 -20.37 1.46
N PHE A 128 14.49 -19.63 0.38
CA PHE A 128 15.55 -18.62 0.32
C PHE A 128 15.38 -17.55 1.41
N THR A 129 14.19 -16.94 1.49
CA THR A 129 13.93 -15.85 2.44
C THR A 129 14.03 -16.31 3.89
N LEU A 130 13.46 -17.48 4.22
CA LEU A 130 13.56 -18.06 5.56
C LEU A 130 15.00 -18.44 5.91
N SER A 131 15.74 -19.03 4.98
CA SER A 131 17.15 -19.39 5.21
C SER A 131 18.00 -18.16 5.51
N VAL A 132 17.95 -17.12 4.64
CA VAL A 132 18.73 -15.89 4.85
C VAL A 132 18.34 -15.20 6.15
N GLY A 133 17.04 -15.13 6.48
CA GLY A 133 16.55 -14.54 7.72
C GLY A 133 17.01 -15.30 8.97
N SER A 134 17.08 -16.63 8.91
CA SER A 134 17.49 -17.48 10.04
C SER A 134 18.97 -17.43 10.31
N PHE A 135 19.82 -17.31 9.30
CA PHE A 135 21.28 -17.34 9.44
C PHE A 135 21.90 -16.02 9.95
N ARG A 136 21.10 -14.96 10.18
CA ARG A 136 21.57 -13.64 10.65
C ARG A 136 22.80 -13.13 9.88
N LEU A 137 22.80 -13.30 8.57
CA LEU A 137 23.91 -12.91 7.71
C LEU A 137 24.08 -11.37 7.73
N PRO A 138 25.31 -10.86 7.61
CA PRO A 138 25.52 -9.45 7.30
C PRO A 138 24.83 -9.12 5.97
N PHE A 139 24.22 -7.94 5.86
CA PHE A 139 23.45 -7.53 4.67
C PHE A 139 22.29 -8.47 4.30
N ALA A 140 21.67 -9.14 5.31
CA ALA A 140 20.57 -10.07 5.07
C ALA A 140 19.40 -9.42 4.29
N GLN A 141 19.08 -8.16 4.57
CA GLN A 141 18.01 -7.42 3.88
C GLN A 141 18.33 -7.21 2.40
N GLU A 142 19.56 -6.83 2.07
CA GLU A 142 20.06 -6.64 0.71
C GLU A 142 20.07 -7.96 -0.06
N ILE A 143 20.53 -9.03 0.57
CA ILE A 143 20.56 -10.38 0.00
C ILE A 143 19.13 -10.84 -0.32
N VAL A 144 18.19 -10.68 0.63
CA VAL A 144 16.77 -11.03 0.42
C VAL A 144 16.17 -10.18 -0.70
N PHE A 145 16.45 -8.88 -0.73
CA PHE A 145 15.97 -7.98 -1.77
C PHE A 145 16.49 -8.40 -3.16
N LEU A 146 17.78 -8.58 -3.31
CA LEU A 146 18.40 -8.96 -4.60
C LEU A 146 17.93 -10.34 -5.09
N GLY A 147 17.89 -11.33 -4.20
CA GLY A 147 17.40 -12.66 -4.55
C GLY A 147 15.92 -12.65 -4.91
N SER A 148 15.09 -11.90 -4.19
CA SER A 148 13.68 -11.70 -4.50
C SER A 148 13.49 -11.00 -5.84
N MET A 149 14.32 -9.98 -6.13
CA MET A 149 14.33 -9.29 -7.43
C MET A 149 14.59 -10.25 -8.58
N ILE A 150 15.61 -11.10 -8.46
CA ILE A 150 15.96 -12.08 -9.50
C ILE A 150 14.79 -13.04 -9.74
N ILE A 151 14.21 -13.59 -8.68
CA ILE A 151 13.08 -14.53 -8.76
C ILE A 151 11.86 -13.86 -9.41
N ILE A 152 11.48 -12.66 -8.95
CA ILE A 152 10.30 -11.94 -9.45
C ILE A 152 10.51 -11.51 -10.91
N LEU A 153 11.69 -11.03 -11.29
CA LEU A 153 12.00 -10.68 -12.69
C LEU A 153 11.97 -11.91 -13.60
N PHE A 154 12.44 -13.06 -13.11
CA PHE A 154 12.31 -14.32 -13.86
C PHE A 154 10.84 -14.69 -14.09
N LEU A 155 9.99 -14.62 -13.06
CA LEU A 155 8.57 -14.90 -13.17
C LEU A 155 7.86 -13.89 -14.10
N MET A 156 8.17 -12.60 -13.96
CA MET A 156 7.65 -11.56 -14.86
C MET A 156 8.05 -11.80 -16.32
N ASN A 157 9.31 -12.14 -16.59
CA ASN A 157 9.77 -12.40 -17.95
C ASN A 157 9.00 -13.58 -18.59
N LYS A 158 8.69 -14.62 -17.83
CA LYS A 158 7.86 -15.74 -18.31
C LYS A 158 6.44 -15.29 -18.65
N LEU A 159 5.81 -14.49 -17.77
CA LEU A 159 4.47 -13.99 -17.99
C LEU A 159 4.37 -12.98 -19.14
N ILE A 160 5.31 -12.04 -19.21
CA ILE A 160 5.32 -11.02 -20.26
C ILE A 160 5.44 -11.64 -21.66
N LYS A 161 6.10 -12.80 -21.79
CA LYS A 161 6.21 -13.52 -23.06
C LYS A 161 4.86 -14.03 -23.60
N GLU A 162 3.84 -14.18 -22.77
CA GLU A 162 2.48 -14.54 -23.17
C GLU A 162 1.70 -13.36 -23.80
N LEU A 163 2.23 -12.13 -23.70
CA LEU A 163 1.61 -10.94 -24.27
C LEU A 163 2.07 -10.71 -25.72
N PRO A 164 1.27 -10.03 -26.56
CA PRO A 164 1.71 -9.49 -27.84
C PRO A 164 2.94 -8.57 -27.69
N LYS A 165 3.80 -8.52 -28.73
CA LYS A 165 5.08 -7.79 -28.65
C LYS A 165 4.93 -6.32 -28.24
N ASP A 166 3.96 -5.62 -28.79
CA ASP A 166 3.73 -4.20 -28.53
C ASP A 166 3.34 -3.97 -27.06
N LEU A 167 2.45 -4.81 -26.54
CA LEU A 167 2.05 -4.75 -25.12
C LEU A 167 3.19 -5.09 -24.15
N ARG A 168 4.16 -5.94 -24.56
CA ARG A 168 5.32 -6.29 -23.71
C ARG A 168 6.14 -5.06 -23.35
N LEU A 169 6.41 -4.20 -24.33
CA LEU A 169 7.23 -3.01 -24.14
C LEU A 169 6.53 -1.99 -23.22
N THR A 170 5.25 -1.74 -23.48
CA THR A 170 4.41 -0.86 -22.65
C THR A 170 4.30 -1.35 -21.21
N VAL A 171 4.11 -2.67 -21.00
CA VAL A 171 4.08 -3.27 -19.64
C VAL A 171 5.38 -3.05 -18.90
N VAL A 172 6.52 -3.30 -19.57
CA VAL A 172 7.83 -3.13 -18.94
C VAL A 172 8.06 -1.67 -18.56
N GLY A 173 7.74 -0.73 -19.44
CA GLY A 173 7.86 0.71 -19.15
C GLY A 173 6.96 1.14 -17.98
N THR A 174 5.71 0.71 -18.00
CA THR A 174 4.75 0.96 -16.91
C THR A 174 5.24 0.39 -15.58
N ALA A 175 5.73 -0.86 -15.58
CA ALA A 175 6.26 -1.51 -14.40
C ALA A 175 7.47 -0.75 -13.82
N ILE A 176 8.40 -0.32 -14.67
CA ILE A 176 9.57 0.47 -14.25
C ILE A 176 9.14 1.79 -13.61
N ILE A 177 8.24 2.54 -14.25
CA ILE A 177 7.76 3.83 -13.73
C ILE A 177 7.14 3.66 -12.33
N ILE A 178 6.25 2.67 -12.18
CA ILE A 178 5.59 2.41 -10.89
C ILE A 178 6.59 1.91 -9.85
N PHE A 179 7.53 1.04 -10.25
CA PHE A 179 8.57 0.56 -9.35
C PHE A 179 9.39 1.72 -8.80
N ILE A 180 9.92 2.58 -9.67
CA ILE A 180 10.73 3.73 -9.26
C ILE A 180 9.94 4.67 -8.34
N PHE A 181 8.68 4.99 -8.68
CA PHE A 181 7.84 5.84 -7.83
C PHE A 181 7.63 5.24 -6.44
N ARG A 182 7.37 3.93 -6.34
CA ARG A 182 7.14 3.25 -5.06
C ARG A 182 8.41 2.92 -4.29
N ALA A 183 9.57 2.92 -4.96
CA ALA A 183 10.87 2.65 -4.36
C ALA A 183 11.50 3.89 -3.71
N MET A 184 10.84 5.06 -3.77
CA MET A 184 11.37 6.27 -3.13
C MET A 184 11.47 6.08 -1.62
N PRO A 185 12.63 6.44 -1.02
CA PRO A 185 12.83 6.29 0.41
C PRO A 185 11.96 7.27 1.20
N GLY A 186 11.58 6.88 2.41
CA GLY A 186 10.94 7.74 3.39
C GLY A 186 11.91 8.29 4.44
N PRO A 187 11.43 9.14 5.35
CA PRO A 187 12.27 9.72 6.42
C PRO A 187 12.67 8.70 7.51
N GLY A 188 12.03 7.53 7.54
CA GLY A 188 12.30 6.54 8.57
C GLY A 188 11.73 6.91 9.96
N PRO A 189 12.18 6.21 11.01
CA PRO A 189 11.62 6.38 12.36
C PRO A 189 11.97 7.73 13.00
N GLY A 190 13.02 8.40 12.56
CA GLY A 190 13.45 9.67 13.12
C GLY A 190 12.38 10.78 13.08
N LEU A 191 11.57 10.83 12.02
CA LEU A 191 10.46 11.77 11.94
C LEU A 191 9.41 11.47 13.02
N SER A 192 9.01 10.22 13.18
CA SER A 192 8.01 9.84 14.20
C SER A 192 8.53 10.06 15.63
N TRP A 193 9.83 9.85 15.87
CA TRP A 193 10.43 10.18 17.16
C TRP A 193 10.38 11.69 17.44
N PHE A 194 10.71 12.52 16.45
CA PHE A 194 10.60 13.97 16.56
C PHE A 194 9.13 14.41 16.81
N GLU A 195 8.18 13.81 16.12
CA GLU A 195 6.74 14.09 16.30
C GLU A 195 6.27 13.74 17.71
N ILE A 196 6.78 12.65 18.31
CA ILE A 196 6.45 12.23 19.67
C ILE A 196 7.16 13.10 20.71
N ASP A 197 8.49 13.25 20.57
CA ASP A 197 9.34 13.77 21.62
C ASP A 197 9.39 15.32 21.61
N VAL A 198 9.20 15.96 20.45
CA VAL A 198 9.30 17.42 20.28
C VAL A 198 7.95 18.08 20.01
N LEU A 199 7.11 17.45 19.16
CA LEU A 199 5.77 17.97 18.85
C LEU A 199 4.69 17.45 19.80
N GLU A 200 5.06 16.53 20.72
CA GLU A 200 4.16 15.97 21.76
C GLU A 200 2.91 15.28 21.18
N PHE A 201 3.09 14.56 20.05
CA PHE A 201 2.03 13.74 19.47
C PHE A 201 1.92 12.42 20.22
N ASN A 202 0.77 12.16 20.83
CA ASN A 202 0.51 10.90 21.53
C ASN A 202 -0.15 9.84 20.63
N GLU A 203 -0.29 8.63 21.15
CA GLU A 203 -0.87 7.48 20.46
C GLU A 203 -2.32 7.72 20.03
N GLN A 204 -3.09 8.44 20.83
CA GLN A 204 -4.47 8.81 20.49
C GLN A 204 -4.47 9.74 19.27
N PHE A 205 -3.58 10.73 19.21
CA PHE A 205 -3.50 11.65 18.09
C PHE A 205 -3.10 10.94 16.78
N PHE A 206 -2.11 10.05 16.82
CA PHE A 206 -1.76 9.21 15.65
C PHE A 206 -2.93 8.32 15.20
N SER A 207 -3.72 7.81 16.13
CA SER A 207 -4.93 7.03 15.81
C SER A 207 -5.99 7.88 15.12
N VAL A 208 -6.17 9.14 15.53
CA VAL A 208 -7.05 10.12 14.86
C VAL A 208 -6.55 10.42 13.44
N LEU A 209 -5.24 10.68 13.26
CA LEU A 209 -4.66 10.88 11.93
C LEU A 209 -4.88 9.66 11.03
N SER A 210 -4.67 8.46 11.54
CA SER A 210 -4.92 7.20 10.82
C SER A 210 -6.38 7.02 10.42
N LEU A 211 -7.32 7.40 11.28
CA LEU A 211 -8.75 7.38 10.99
C LEU A 211 -9.10 8.36 9.86
N ILE A 212 -8.64 9.61 9.96
CA ILE A 212 -8.81 10.64 8.93
C ILE A 212 -8.24 10.14 7.61
N ALA A 213 -7.00 9.64 7.63
CA ALA A 213 -6.33 9.10 6.45
C ALA A 213 -7.13 7.98 5.79
N SER A 214 -7.61 7.01 6.57
CA SER A 214 -8.36 5.86 6.06
C SER A 214 -9.69 6.26 5.44
N VAL A 215 -10.45 7.16 6.11
CA VAL A 215 -11.73 7.67 5.59
C VAL A 215 -11.53 8.46 4.32
N LEU A 216 -10.57 9.39 4.30
CA LEU A 216 -10.32 10.25 3.14
C LEU A 216 -9.70 9.49 1.97
N THR A 217 -8.96 8.41 2.23
CA THR A 217 -8.52 7.48 1.17
C THR A 217 -9.72 6.81 0.48
N LEU A 218 -10.75 6.39 1.24
CA LEU A 218 -11.99 5.86 0.64
C LEU A 218 -12.69 6.91 -0.22
N VAL A 219 -12.82 8.13 0.29
CA VAL A 219 -13.38 9.26 -0.47
C VAL A 219 -12.55 9.54 -1.73
N GLY A 220 -11.21 9.54 -1.59
CA GLY A 220 -10.27 9.76 -2.67
C GLY A 220 -10.40 8.76 -3.82
N ILE A 221 -10.62 7.48 -3.53
CA ILE A 221 -10.86 6.46 -4.56
C ILE A 221 -12.09 6.79 -5.41
N ILE A 222 -13.15 7.31 -4.80
CA ILE A 222 -14.38 7.67 -5.51
C ILE A 222 -14.19 8.96 -6.30
N VAL A 223 -13.72 10.01 -5.66
CA VAL A 223 -13.58 11.36 -6.23
C VAL A 223 -12.53 11.39 -7.35
N LEU A 224 -11.40 10.70 -7.16
CA LEU A 224 -10.30 10.68 -8.13
C LEU A 224 -10.44 9.60 -9.21
N ARG A 225 -11.53 8.82 -9.20
CA ARG A 225 -11.80 7.80 -10.22
C ARG A 225 -11.75 8.34 -11.65
N PRO A 226 -12.38 9.49 -12.00
CA PRO A 226 -12.29 10.06 -13.34
C PRO A 226 -10.85 10.46 -13.70
N PHE A 227 -10.11 11.03 -12.75
CA PHE A 227 -8.71 11.38 -12.95
C PHE A 227 -7.86 10.16 -13.28
N MET A 228 -8.02 9.06 -12.53
CA MET A 228 -7.32 7.79 -12.77
C MET A 228 -7.69 7.12 -14.08
N ALA A 229 -8.95 7.27 -14.53
CA ALA A 229 -9.42 6.64 -15.76
C ALA A 229 -8.99 7.39 -17.02
N ASN A 230 -8.88 8.73 -16.94
CA ASN A 230 -8.69 9.60 -18.11
C ASN A 230 -7.24 10.04 -18.32
N ASN A 231 -6.33 9.68 -17.42
CA ASN A 231 -4.92 10.06 -17.54
C ASN A 231 -4.02 8.83 -17.68
N SER A 232 -2.91 9.01 -18.41
CA SER A 232 -1.87 8.00 -18.51
C SER A 232 -1.16 7.79 -17.17
N ILE A 233 -0.62 6.59 -16.96
CA ILE A 233 0.13 6.26 -15.74
C ILE A 233 1.32 7.22 -15.57
N ALA A 234 2.02 7.56 -16.65
CA ALA A 234 3.13 8.51 -16.63
C ALA A 234 2.71 9.88 -16.08
N LYS A 235 1.59 10.42 -16.59
CA LYS A 235 1.05 11.72 -16.12
C LYS A 235 0.60 11.65 -14.65
N ILE A 236 -0.06 10.56 -14.26
CA ILE A 236 -0.46 10.33 -12.87
C ILE A 236 0.75 10.35 -11.95
N ILE A 237 1.82 9.64 -12.28
CA ILE A 237 3.04 9.58 -11.45
C ILE A 237 3.71 10.95 -11.34
N ILE A 238 3.81 11.72 -12.43
CA ILE A 238 4.35 13.09 -12.37
C ILE A 238 3.55 13.97 -11.41
N ILE A 239 2.21 13.94 -11.55
CA ILE A 239 1.32 14.74 -10.68
C ILE A 239 1.46 14.31 -9.21
N LEU A 240 1.49 12.99 -8.95
CA LEU A 240 1.65 12.46 -7.60
C LEU A 240 3.02 12.78 -7.00
N SER A 241 4.09 12.80 -7.80
CA SER A 241 5.43 13.18 -7.32
C SER A 241 5.48 14.64 -6.92
N ILE A 242 4.87 15.52 -7.73
CA ILE A 242 4.78 16.97 -7.40
C ILE A 242 3.89 17.17 -6.17
N ALA A 243 2.70 16.59 -6.16
CA ALA A 243 1.77 16.71 -5.05
C ALA A 243 2.36 16.15 -3.75
N GLY A 244 2.99 14.98 -3.80
CA GLY A 244 3.64 14.37 -2.64
C GLY A 244 4.77 15.25 -2.08
N ALA A 245 5.62 15.81 -2.94
CA ALA A 245 6.67 16.72 -2.50
C ALA A 245 6.10 18.00 -1.85
N VAL A 246 5.08 18.61 -2.45
CA VAL A 246 4.42 19.80 -1.89
C VAL A 246 3.74 19.50 -0.56
N LEU A 247 3.03 18.38 -0.48
CA LEU A 247 2.33 17.94 0.74
C LEU A 247 3.29 17.46 1.84
N PHE A 248 4.55 17.19 1.53
CA PHE A 248 5.55 16.87 2.54
C PHE A 248 6.24 18.11 3.12
N LEU A 249 6.12 19.28 2.47
CA LEU A 249 6.71 20.55 2.96
C LEU A 249 6.22 20.97 4.36
N PRO A 250 4.94 20.77 4.77
CA PRO A 250 4.53 21.06 6.14
C PRO A 250 5.34 20.28 7.18
N SER A 251 5.68 19.01 6.94
CA SER A 251 6.54 18.23 7.85
C SER A 251 7.95 18.80 7.94
N VAL A 252 8.53 19.21 6.79
CA VAL A 252 9.81 19.96 6.77
C VAL A 252 9.67 21.26 7.55
N GLY A 253 8.60 22.03 7.32
CA GLY A 253 8.33 23.30 7.98
C GLY A 253 8.18 23.14 9.51
N MET A 254 7.50 22.10 9.97
CA MET A 254 7.36 21.83 11.42
C MET A 254 8.71 21.59 12.10
N TYR A 255 9.64 20.91 11.44
CA TYR A 255 10.99 20.73 11.96
C TYR A 255 11.71 22.09 12.14
N TYR A 256 11.56 23.02 11.20
CA TYR A 256 12.15 24.36 11.27
C TYR A 256 11.30 25.36 12.09
N GLY A 257 10.32 24.90 12.85
CA GLY A 257 9.54 25.75 13.75
C GLY A 257 8.40 26.54 13.09
N PHE A 258 8.01 26.22 11.85
CA PHE A 258 6.91 26.87 11.15
C PHE A 258 5.60 26.86 11.97
N HIS A 259 5.33 25.76 12.68
CA HIS A 259 4.16 25.63 13.57
C HIS A 259 4.18 26.64 14.73
N ASN A 260 5.34 27.06 15.22
CA ASN A 260 5.45 28.07 16.27
C ASN A 260 5.08 29.46 15.73
N TRP A 261 5.52 29.77 14.50
CA TRP A 261 5.16 31.03 13.84
C TRP A 261 3.67 31.07 13.53
N THR A 262 3.08 30.02 12.95
CA THR A 262 1.64 29.97 12.65
C THR A 262 0.79 30.03 13.93
N SER A 263 1.19 29.33 15.00
CA SER A 263 0.54 29.35 16.29
C SER A 263 0.53 30.77 16.89
N SER A 264 1.66 31.48 16.81
CA SER A 264 1.77 32.85 17.36
C SER A 264 0.86 33.87 16.66
N ILE A 265 0.71 33.80 15.33
CA ILE A 265 -0.14 34.73 14.56
C ILE A 265 -1.63 34.36 14.58
N THR A 266 -1.95 33.12 14.94
CA THR A 266 -3.34 32.61 15.00
C THR A 266 -3.86 32.41 16.41
N ASN A 267 -3.18 32.95 17.42
CA ASN A 267 -3.52 32.78 18.84
C ASN A 267 -3.66 31.30 19.24
N GLY A 268 -2.75 30.44 18.76
CA GLY A 268 -2.72 29.01 19.11
C GLY A 268 -3.61 28.09 18.23
N VAL A 269 -4.36 28.64 17.28
CA VAL A 269 -5.30 27.83 16.46
C VAL A 269 -4.54 26.95 15.46
N VAL A 270 -3.53 27.49 14.78
CA VAL A 270 -2.75 26.75 13.78
C VAL A 270 -1.43 26.30 14.41
N ASP A 271 -1.53 25.31 15.28
CA ASP A 271 -0.41 24.63 15.94
C ASP A 271 0.09 23.42 15.12
N ALA A 272 1.04 22.65 15.66
CA ALA A 272 1.58 21.46 15.01
C ALA A 272 0.50 20.39 14.76
N LYS A 273 -0.44 20.20 15.67
CA LYS A 273 -1.53 19.22 15.54
C LYS A 273 -2.50 19.60 14.42
N PHE A 274 -2.86 20.89 14.33
CA PHE A 274 -3.68 21.40 13.23
C PHE A 274 -3.00 21.19 11.88
N ILE A 275 -1.71 21.52 11.77
CA ILE A 275 -0.94 21.33 10.53
C ILE A 275 -0.91 19.85 10.15
N ALA A 276 -0.67 18.94 11.09
CA ALA A 276 -0.63 17.50 10.85
C ALA A 276 -1.99 16.97 10.37
N ILE A 277 -3.10 17.38 10.97
CA ILE A 277 -4.47 17.00 10.56
C ILE A 277 -4.73 17.50 9.13
N PHE A 278 -4.45 18.77 8.86
CA PHE A 278 -4.70 19.38 7.56
C PHE A 278 -3.87 18.71 6.47
N ASN A 279 -2.59 18.45 6.74
CA ASN A 279 -1.69 17.75 5.82
C ASN A 279 -2.18 16.32 5.54
N THR A 280 -2.54 15.57 6.58
CA THR A 280 -3.11 14.22 6.46
C THR A 280 -4.39 14.24 5.61
N ALA A 281 -5.24 15.25 5.80
CA ALA A 281 -6.47 15.38 5.03
C ALA A 281 -6.23 15.62 3.54
N LEU A 282 -5.19 16.37 3.16
CA LEU A 282 -4.86 16.63 1.77
C LEU A 282 -4.13 15.46 1.09
N GLU A 283 -3.26 14.78 1.81
CA GLU A 283 -2.43 13.69 1.27
C GLU A 283 -3.21 12.39 1.10
N SER A 284 -4.07 12.05 2.06
CA SER A 284 -4.72 10.74 2.14
C SER A 284 -5.53 10.34 0.91
N PRO A 285 -6.29 11.24 0.24
CA PRO A 285 -7.01 10.90 -0.98
C PRO A 285 -6.11 10.38 -2.11
N LEU A 286 -4.83 10.74 -2.10
CA LEU A 286 -3.87 10.38 -3.14
C LEU A 286 -3.28 8.97 -2.97
N GLY A 287 -3.38 8.39 -1.79
CA GLY A 287 -2.68 7.17 -1.39
C GLY A 287 -2.91 5.93 -2.28
N GLN A 288 -4.05 5.84 -2.98
CA GLN A 288 -4.38 4.71 -3.86
C GLN A 288 -4.29 5.06 -5.36
N VAL A 289 -4.03 6.31 -5.71
CA VAL A 289 -4.11 6.80 -7.09
C VAL A 289 -3.05 6.16 -8.00
N SER A 290 -1.87 5.84 -7.48
CA SER A 290 -0.81 5.18 -8.25
C SER A 290 -1.08 3.70 -8.53
N MET A 291 -1.84 3.03 -7.68
CA MET A 291 -1.98 1.57 -7.71
C MET A 291 -3.18 1.11 -8.54
N ILE A 292 -4.30 1.84 -8.48
CA ILE A 292 -5.54 1.46 -9.16
C ILE A 292 -5.38 1.41 -10.69
N PRO A 293 -4.74 2.39 -11.37
CA PRO A 293 -4.55 2.34 -12.81
C PRO A 293 -3.73 1.13 -13.29
N LEU A 294 -2.69 0.74 -12.54
CA LEU A 294 -1.92 -0.47 -12.86
C LEU A 294 -2.79 -1.72 -12.80
N LEU A 295 -3.58 -1.87 -11.73
CA LEU A 295 -4.46 -3.03 -11.57
C LEU A 295 -5.55 -3.07 -12.65
N ALA A 296 -6.09 -1.92 -13.01
CA ALA A 296 -7.05 -1.78 -14.11
C ALA A 296 -6.42 -2.15 -15.46
N TRP A 297 -5.20 -1.70 -15.71
CA TRP A 297 -4.45 -2.02 -16.91
C TRP A 297 -4.21 -3.55 -17.03
N ILE A 298 -3.77 -4.21 -15.94
CA ILE A 298 -3.59 -5.67 -15.87
C ILE A 298 -4.94 -6.39 -16.15
N ALA A 299 -6.01 -5.94 -15.52
CA ALA A 299 -7.35 -6.52 -15.71
C ALA A 299 -7.80 -6.47 -17.17
N LYS A 300 -7.44 -5.39 -17.88
CA LYS A 300 -7.78 -5.18 -19.30
C LYS A 300 -6.94 -6.07 -20.23
N ASN A 301 -5.63 -6.14 -20.01
CA ASN A 301 -4.67 -6.65 -20.99
C ASN A 301 -4.16 -8.08 -20.71
N ALA A 302 -4.26 -8.57 -19.49
CA ALA A 302 -3.81 -9.92 -19.15
C ALA A 302 -4.70 -11.00 -19.82
N PRO A 303 -4.08 -12.08 -20.37
CA PRO A 303 -4.81 -13.21 -20.91
C PRO A 303 -5.81 -13.78 -19.89
N ALA A 304 -7.00 -14.18 -20.35
CA ALA A 304 -8.09 -14.59 -19.46
C ALA A 304 -7.68 -15.73 -18.49
N HIS A 305 -6.94 -16.72 -18.99
CA HIS A 305 -6.47 -17.89 -18.24
C HIS A 305 -5.29 -17.57 -17.29
N LEU A 306 -4.60 -16.42 -17.44
CA LEU A 306 -3.46 -16.01 -16.62
C LEU A 306 -3.72 -14.76 -15.77
N LYS A 307 -4.92 -14.18 -15.79
CA LYS A 307 -5.23 -12.93 -15.06
C LYS A 307 -4.82 -12.97 -13.61
N ALA A 308 -5.19 -14.02 -12.88
CA ALA A 308 -4.84 -14.15 -11.46
C ALA A 308 -3.31 -14.19 -11.25
N THR A 309 -2.60 -14.89 -12.12
CA THR A 309 -1.13 -14.98 -12.09
C THR A 309 -0.47 -13.62 -12.37
N PHE A 310 -0.96 -12.88 -13.38
CA PHE A 310 -0.50 -11.53 -13.65
C PHE A 310 -0.69 -10.62 -12.43
N PHE A 311 -1.89 -10.63 -11.82
CA PHE A 311 -2.12 -9.86 -10.60
C PHE A 311 -1.15 -10.23 -9.48
N ALA A 312 -0.93 -11.51 -9.23
CA ALA A 312 -0.05 -11.98 -8.16
C ALA A 312 1.41 -11.53 -8.39
N VAL A 313 1.95 -11.75 -9.59
CA VAL A 313 3.35 -11.41 -9.90
C VAL A 313 3.58 -9.90 -9.94
N PHE A 314 2.64 -9.12 -10.51
CA PHE A 314 2.75 -7.65 -10.49
C PHE A 314 2.56 -7.07 -9.09
N ALA A 315 1.68 -7.62 -8.26
CA ALA A 315 1.58 -7.24 -6.86
C ALA A 315 2.87 -7.53 -6.10
N SER A 316 3.49 -8.70 -6.33
CA SER A 316 4.79 -9.04 -5.75
C SER A 316 5.89 -8.07 -6.19
N PHE A 317 5.92 -7.69 -7.47
CA PHE A 317 6.87 -6.70 -8.00
C PHE A 317 6.69 -5.32 -7.38
N THR A 318 5.43 -4.85 -7.24
CA THR A 318 5.15 -3.56 -6.59
C THR A 318 5.46 -3.58 -5.09
N ASN A 319 5.30 -4.72 -4.42
CA ASN A 319 5.70 -4.88 -3.02
C ASN A 319 7.24 -4.93 -2.87
N LEU A 320 7.94 -5.49 -3.86
CA LEU A 320 9.40 -5.46 -3.89
C LEU A 320 9.93 -4.01 -4.01
N ALA A 321 9.21 -3.12 -4.70
CA ALA A 321 9.54 -1.70 -4.72
C ALA A 321 9.46 -1.07 -3.31
N LEU A 322 8.53 -1.50 -2.45
CA LEU A 322 8.49 -1.06 -1.04
C LEU A 322 9.69 -1.58 -0.25
N SER A 323 10.19 -2.78 -0.56
CA SER A 323 11.43 -3.28 0.04
C SER A 323 12.65 -2.45 -0.39
N ALA A 324 12.70 -2.01 -1.65
CA ALA A 324 13.70 -1.06 -2.13
C ALA A 324 13.60 0.29 -1.40
N SER A 325 12.37 0.81 -1.21
CA SER A 325 12.11 2.00 -0.41
C SER A 325 12.64 1.86 1.03
N SER A 326 12.36 0.72 1.67
CA SER A 326 12.85 0.45 3.04
C SER A 326 14.38 0.38 3.12
N LEU A 327 15.04 -0.23 2.12
CA LEU A 327 16.51 -0.22 2.03
C LEU A 327 17.06 1.19 1.80
N GLY A 328 16.46 1.95 0.90
CA GLY A 328 16.83 3.35 0.68
C GLY A 328 16.68 4.20 1.94
N THR A 329 15.58 4.00 2.70
CA THR A 329 15.35 4.62 4.01
C THR A 329 16.43 4.24 5.02
N LYS A 330 16.81 2.96 5.08
CA LYS A 330 17.90 2.48 5.95
C LYS A 330 19.18 3.22 5.64
N TYR A 331 19.61 3.25 4.37
CA TYR A 331 20.86 3.93 3.98
C TYR A 331 20.83 5.43 4.20
N LEU A 332 19.69 6.10 3.98
CA LEU A 332 19.55 7.51 4.32
C LEU A 332 19.69 7.75 5.84
N ASN A 333 19.15 6.86 6.68
CA ASN A 333 19.30 6.95 8.13
C ASN A 333 20.69 6.48 8.64
N GLU A 334 21.51 5.84 7.81
CA GLU A 334 22.94 5.62 8.08
C GLU A 334 23.77 6.86 7.74
N ILE A 335 23.37 7.65 6.74
CA ILE A 335 24.01 8.90 6.32
C ILE A 335 23.65 10.05 7.29
N PHE A 336 22.35 10.19 7.58
CA PHE A 336 21.80 11.19 8.50
C PHE A 336 21.50 10.50 9.84
N THR A 337 22.38 10.71 10.80
CA THR A 337 22.27 10.04 12.10
C THR A 337 21.26 10.76 13.00
N ILE A 338 20.13 10.09 13.25
CA ILE A 338 19.08 10.57 14.14
C ILE A 338 18.94 9.58 15.28
N THR A 339 19.04 10.09 16.52
CA THR A 339 18.94 9.25 17.72
C THR A 339 17.81 9.70 18.61
N ARG A 340 17.18 8.75 19.29
CA ARG A 340 16.21 8.98 20.35
C ARG A 340 16.87 8.74 21.70
N GLU A 341 16.41 9.45 22.74
CA GLU A 341 16.89 9.19 24.10
C GLU A 341 16.60 7.75 24.52
N VAL A 342 17.64 7.05 24.98
CA VAL A 342 17.55 5.71 25.53
C VAL A 342 18.10 5.73 26.95
N LYS A 343 17.30 5.30 27.90
CA LYS A 343 17.69 5.15 29.31
C LYS A 343 17.86 3.69 29.67
N ASP A 344 18.85 3.41 30.54
CA ASP A 344 18.96 2.12 31.17
C ASP A 344 17.76 1.85 32.08
N LYS A 345 17.14 0.69 31.94
CA LYS A 345 15.91 0.35 32.67
C LYS A 345 16.07 0.18 34.17
N VAL A 346 17.30 -0.02 34.64
CA VAL A 346 17.61 -0.28 36.06
C VAL A 346 18.19 0.97 36.75
N SER A 347 19.18 1.59 36.10
CA SER A 347 19.90 2.74 36.67
C SER A 347 19.30 4.10 36.27
N ASN A 348 18.34 4.15 35.32
CA ASN A 348 17.84 5.38 34.69
C ASN A 348 18.93 6.26 34.05
N ALA A 349 20.16 5.75 33.92
CA ALA A 349 21.23 6.48 33.26
C ALA A 349 20.94 6.62 31.75
N ILE A 350 21.22 7.79 31.19
CA ILE A 350 21.07 8.03 29.74
C ILE A 350 22.18 7.27 29.02
N LEU A 351 21.82 6.28 28.21
CA LEU A 351 22.70 5.51 27.34
C LEU A 351 22.94 6.18 26.00
N THR A 352 21.91 6.82 25.47
CA THR A 352 21.94 7.58 24.20
C THR A 352 21.15 8.86 24.40
N THR A 353 21.69 9.98 23.98
CA THR A 353 20.98 11.26 23.98
C THR A 353 20.13 11.39 22.71
N ALA A 354 19.01 12.08 22.81
CA ALA A 354 18.22 12.45 21.63
C ALA A 354 19.01 13.46 20.78
N ASP A 355 19.13 13.20 19.49
CA ASP A 355 19.71 14.14 18.52
C ASP A 355 18.90 14.12 17.22
N TYR A 356 18.26 15.24 16.93
CA TYR A 356 17.45 15.48 15.73
C TYR A 356 18.10 16.48 14.79
N SER A 357 19.38 16.86 14.99
CA SER A 357 20.05 17.94 14.25
C SER A 357 20.08 17.70 12.74
N GLU A 358 20.25 16.46 12.30
CA GLU A 358 20.30 16.08 10.88
C GLU A 358 18.92 15.79 10.26
N LEU A 359 17.85 15.74 11.07
CA LEU A 359 16.51 15.41 10.57
C LEU A 359 16.04 16.35 9.47
N GLY A 360 16.29 17.66 9.60
CA GLY A 360 15.89 18.63 8.58
C GLY A 360 16.51 18.37 7.22
N LEU A 361 17.80 18.02 7.17
CA LEU A 361 18.49 17.66 5.92
C LEU A 361 17.97 16.36 5.35
N LEU A 362 17.67 15.37 6.19
CA LEU A 362 17.03 14.12 5.79
C LEU A 362 15.68 14.38 5.13
N LEU A 363 14.80 15.19 5.75
CA LEU A 363 13.47 15.51 5.22
C LEU A 363 13.55 16.24 3.86
N ILE A 364 14.47 17.21 3.71
CA ILE A 364 14.71 17.89 2.44
C ILE A 364 15.19 16.89 1.38
N THR A 365 16.14 16.03 1.73
CA THR A 365 16.68 15.01 0.81
C THR A 365 15.59 14.07 0.34
N VAL A 366 14.76 13.53 1.24
CA VAL A 366 13.61 12.67 0.90
C VAL A 366 12.63 13.41 -0.04
N THR A 367 12.33 14.67 0.24
CA THR A 367 11.44 15.49 -0.60
C THR A 367 12.00 15.61 -2.02
N LEU A 368 13.29 15.94 -2.16
CA LEU A 368 13.94 16.09 -3.46
C LEU A 368 14.00 14.76 -4.22
N LEU A 369 14.32 13.65 -3.56
CA LEU A 369 14.34 12.32 -4.20
C LEU A 369 12.95 11.92 -4.69
N THR A 370 11.92 12.12 -3.87
CA THR A 370 10.52 11.79 -4.21
C THR A 370 9.99 12.64 -5.36
N LEU A 371 10.44 13.90 -5.46
CA LEU A 371 10.09 14.79 -6.55
C LEU A 371 10.84 14.46 -7.84
N LEU A 372 12.17 14.42 -7.78
CA LEU A 372 13.00 14.45 -8.98
C LEU A 372 13.13 13.07 -9.64
N ILE A 373 13.39 12.03 -8.88
CA ILE A 373 13.69 10.71 -9.45
C ILE A 373 12.55 10.15 -10.29
N PRO A 374 11.28 10.08 -9.79
CA PRO A 374 10.18 9.57 -10.61
C PRO A 374 9.96 10.41 -11.88
N ILE A 375 10.05 11.73 -11.80
CA ILE A 375 9.86 12.62 -12.96
C ILE A 375 10.96 12.40 -14.00
N ILE A 376 12.23 12.28 -13.58
CA ILE A 376 13.36 11.99 -14.48
C ILE A 376 13.14 10.65 -15.17
N PHE A 377 12.81 9.60 -14.42
CA PHE A 377 12.60 8.26 -15.00
C PHE A 377 11.39 8.20 -15.92
N VAL A 378 10.28 8.85 -15.59
CA VAL A 378 9.14 8.99 -16.51
C VAL A 378 9.59 9.63 -17.82
N ASN A 379 10.32 10.76 -17.78
CA ASN A 379 10.79 11.44 -18.98
C ASN A 379 11.77 10.58 -19.81
N ILE A 380 12.63 9.80 -19.15
CA ILE A 380 13.53 8.85 -19.82
C ILE A 380 12.73 7.76 -20.52
N ILE A 381 11.83 7.08 -19.80
CA ILE A 381 11.04 5.97 -20.33
C ILE A 381 10.17 6.41 -21.52
N GLN A 382 9.54 7.58 -21.44
CA GLN A 382 8.70 8.11 -22.52
C GLN A 382 9.49 8.42 -23.81
N LYS A 383 10.80 8.60 -23.73
CA LYS A 383 11.70 8.80 -24.89
C LYS A 383 12.25 7.48 -25.45
N THR A 384 11.93 6.33 -24.86
CA THR A 384 12.42 5.01 -25.27
C THR A 384 11.33 4.20 -25.97
N LYS A 385 11.69 3.00 -26.46
CA LYS A 385 10.73 2.01 -26.96
C LYS A 385 9.78 1.46 -25.89
N PHE A 386 10.02 1.75 -24.63
CA PHE A 386 9.21 1.35 -23.47
C PHE A 386 8.18 2.41 -23.07
N LYS A 387 7.91 3.38 -23.94
CA LYS A 387 6.90 4.41 -23.65
C LYS A 387 5.57 3.78 -23.22
N THR A 388 4.94 4.38 -22.24
CA THR A 388 3.60 3.97 -21.80
C THR A 388 2.56 4.57 -22.75
N ASP A 389 1.44 3.86 -22.98
CA ASP A 389 0.35 4.38 -23.81
C ASP A 389 -0.23 5.64 -23.16
N GLU A 390 -0.56 6.64 -24.00
CA GLU A 390 -1.25 7.87 -23.64
C GLU A 390 -2.68 7.63 -23.17
#